data_09e5a207d7667cbf26e62f5ab3dcef62
#
_entry.id   09e5a207d7667cbf26e62f5ab3dcef62
#
_cell.length_a   1.000
_cell.length_b   1.000
_cell.length_c   1.000
_cell.angle_alpha   90.00
_cell.angle_beta   90.00
_cell.angle_gamma   90.00
#
_symmetry.space_group_name_H-M   'P 1'
#
loop_
_entity.id
_entity.type
_entity.pdbx_description
1 polymer ?
#
loop_
_entity_poly.entity_id
_entity_poly.type
_entity_poly.pdbx_seq_one_letter_code
_entity_poly.pdbx_strand_id
1 'polypeptide(L)'
;EQTGQQDLYKQQLDSLLMNKKVPADTKLNVMRQVIAQNEQATADSTKVISLFDRILQQDPDDDQIPMLYSQYLWAKNMKEASIPVLERVVQIDPANKAARLMLLEVAVQKNDFEQVIKICEPGVEATPEALEFYFYLAIGYSQAERNDEVLAICQKALANATNESKKEVLSDFYSIMGDVYHKKAMMTEAYNAYDSALVYNPSNIGALNNYAYYLSVERRELD
;
A
#
# COMPACT_ATOMS: atom_id res chain seq x y z
N GLU A 1 18.80 -0.06 -45.50
CA GLU A 1 19.84 0.12 -44.44
C GLU A 1 19.20 0.39 -43.06
N GLN A 2 18.19 1.25 -42.92
CA GLN A 2 17.53 1.53 -41.63
C GLN A 2 16.80 0.32 -41.01
N THR A 3 16.17 -0.52 -41.82
CA THR A 3 15.48 -1.73 -41.34
C THR A 3 16.44 -2.77 -40.78
N GLY A 4 17.61 -2.97 -41.37
CA GLY A 4 18.62 -3.92 -40.90
C GLY A 4 19.26 -3.50 -39.55
N GLN A 5 19.43 -2.20 -39.32
CA GLN A 5 19.92 -1.68 -38.02
C GLN A 5 18.88 -1.83 -36.90
N GLN A 6 17.62 -1.65 -37.21
CA GLN A 6 16.53 -1.85 -36.22
C GLN A 6 16.39 -3.32 -35.84
N ASP A 7 16.51 -4.23 -36.78
CA ASP A 7 16.43 -5.67 -36.52
C ASP A 7 17.65 -6.17 -35.71
N LEU A 8 18.85 -5.66 -36.02
CA LEU A 8 20.04 -5.95 -35.23
C LEU A 8 19.91 -5.43 -33.78
N TYR A 9 19.40 -4.21 -33.60
CA TYR A 9 19.15 -3.64 -32.29
C TYR A 9 18.17 -4.50 -31.46
N LYS A 10 17.05 -4.93 -32.06
CA LYS A 10 16.09 -5.84 -31.42
C LYS A 10 16.72 -7.15 -30.99
N GLN A 11 17.52 -7.76 -31.85
CA GLN A 11 18.21 -9.01 -31.55
C GLN A 11 19.21 -8.86 -30.41
N GLN A 12 19.96 -7.76 -30.36
CA GLN A 12 20.90 -7.46 -29.29
C GLN A 12 20.18 -7.20 -27.96
N LEU A 13 19.09 -6.42 -28.00
CA LEU A 13 18.25 -6.14 -26.84
C LEU A 13 17.66 -7.44 -26.26
N ASP A 14 17.08 -8.26 -27.09
CA ASP A 14 16.53 -9.56 -26.71
C ASP A 14 17.60 -10.48 -26.11
N SER A 15 18.75 -10.57 -26.78
CA SER A 15 19.88 -11.40 -26.31
C SER A 15 20.36 -10.95 -24.93
N LEU A 16 20.41 -9.63 -24.65
CA LEU A 16 20.82 -9.10 -23.36
C LEU A 16 19.74 -9.36 -22.30
N LEU A 17 18.50 -8.99 -22.56
CA LEU A 17 17.42 -9.07 -21.58
C LEU A 17 17.05 -10.52 -21.22
N MET A 18 17.14 -11.45 -22.19
CA MET A 18 16.81 -12.86 -21.99
C MET A 18 18.00 -13.69 -21.48
N ASN A 19 19.20 -13.13 -21.34
CA ASN A 19 20.36 -13.84 -20.84
C ASN A 19 20.35 -13.86 -19.30
N LYS A 20 20.22 -15.04 -18.72
CA LYS A 20 20.25 -15.25 -17.26
C LYS A 20 21.56 -14.84 -16.57
N LYS A 21 22.66 -14.74 -17.33
CA LYS A 21 23.97 -14.35 -16.80
C LYS A 21 24.15 -12.83 -16.70
N VAL A 22 23.25 -12.05 -17.32
CA VAL A 22 23.27 -10.59 -17.21
C VAL A 22 22.68 -10.19 -15.87
N PRO A 23 23.39 -9.37 -15.06
CA PRO A 23 22.88 -8.91 -13.77
C PRO A 23 21.54 -8.17 -13.90
N ALA A 24 20.69 -8.30 -12.85
CA ALA A 24 19.39 -7.65 -12.79
C ALA A 24 19.49 -6.13 -12.95
N ASP A 25 20.46 -5.47 -12.29
CA ASP A 25 20.70 -4.03 -12.43
C ASP A 25 20.98 -3.59 -13.87
N THR A 26 21.71 -4.42 -14.64
CA THR A 26 21.96 -4.13 -16.06
C THR A 26 20.67 -4.20 -16.86
N LYS A 27 19.88 -5.24 -16.67
CA LYS A 27 18.56 -5.39 -17.31
C LYS A 27 17.63 -4.23 -16.92
N LEU A 28 17.61 -3.85 -15.65
CA LEU A 28 16.82 -2.74 -15.13
C LEU A 28 17.16 -1.42 -15.82
N ASN A 29 18.45 -1.10 -15.94
CA ASN A 29 18.91 0.10 -16.63
C ASN A 29 18.54 0.10 -18.12
N VAL A 30 18.67 -1.05 -18.79
CA VAL A 30 18.27 -1.19 -20.17
C VAL A 30 16.75 -1.01 -20.32
N MET A 31 15.94 -1.60 -19.44
CA MET A 31 14.48 -1.44 -19.48
C MET A 31 14.06 0.01 -19.23
N ARG A 32 14.73 0.73 -18.33
CA ARG A 32 14.49 2.19 -18.15
C ARG A 32 14.76 2.98 -19.43
N GLN A 33 15.82 2.65 -20.16
CA GLN A 33 16.10 3.29 -21.47
C GLN A 33 15.05 2.94 -22.51
N VAL A 34 14.62 1.68 -22.59
CA VAL A 34 13.55 1.23 -23.49
C VAL A 34 12.25 1.97 -23.21
N ILE A 35 11.87 2.11 -21.94
CA ILE A 35 10.70 2.90 -21.53
C ILE A 35 10.85 4.36 -21.99
N ALA A 36 11.96 5.02 -21.69
CA ALA A 36 12.18 6.41 -22.05
C ALA A 36 12.11 6.63 -23.58
N GLN A 37 12.70 5.74 -24.37
CA GLN A 37 12.63 5.81 -25.83
C GLN A 37 11.19 5.60 -26.33
N ASN A 38 10.45 4.66 -25.75
CA ASN A 38 9.07 4.41 -26.11
C ASN A 38 8.17 5.62 -25.82
N GLU A 39 8.37 6.27 -24.65
CA GLU A 39 7.62 7.47 -24.27
C GLU A 39 7.94 8.66 -25.21
N GLN A 40 9.21 8.88 -25.54
CA GLN A 40 9.62 9.94 -26.48
C GLN A 40 9.03 9.72 -27.88
N ALA A 41 8.91 8.47 -28.32
CA ALA A 41 8.33 8.13 -29.59
C ALA A 41 6.78 8.14 -29.59
N THR A 42 6.15 8.40 -28.42
CA THR A 42 4.70 8.24 -28.22
C THR A 42 4.17 6.90 -28.77
N ALA A 43 5.00 5.86 -28.63
CA ALA A 43 4.73 4.55 -29.21
C ALA A 43 3.80 3.73 -28.30
N ASP A 44 3.18 2.72 -28.89
CA ASP A 44 2.33 1.77 -28.17
C ASP A 44 3.10 1.03 -27.06
N SER A 45 2.47 0.93 -25.90
CA SER A 45 3.01 0.26 -24.71
C SER A 45 3.18 -1.26 -24.87
N THR A 46 2.51 -1.88 -25.83
CA THR A 46 2.47 -3.34 -26.01
C THR A 46 3.86 -3.96 -26.12
N LYS A 47 4.81 -3.28 -26.78
CA LYS A 47 6.18 -3.78 -26.93
C LYS A 47 6.92 -3.80 -25.60
N VAL A 48 6.78 -2.75 -24.80
CA VAL A 48 7.42 -2.65 -23.48
C VAL A 48 6.84 -3.69 -22.53
N ILE A 49 5.52 -3.85 -22.52
CA ILE A 49 4.80 -4.86 -21.73
C ILE A 49 5.30 -6.26 -22.11
N SER A 50 5.33 -6.60 -23.40
CA SER A 50 5.82 -7.90 -23.88
C SER A 50 7.26 -8.20 -23.47
N LEU A 51 8.13 -7.19 -23.42
CA LEU A 51 9.51 -7.37 -22.93
C LEU A 51 9.53 -7.70 -21.45
N PHE A 52 8.76 -6.98 -20.62
CA PHE A 52 8.64 -7.27 -19.20
C PHE A 52 8.11 -8.69 -18.94
N ASP A 53 7.03 -9.10 -19.61
CA ASP A 53 6.45 -10.43 -19.45
C ASP A 53 7.47 -11.53 -19.76
N ARG A 54 8.26 -11.36 -20.82
CA ARG A 54 9.31 -12.32 -21.20
C ARG A 54 10.45 -12.37 -20.19
N ILE A 55 10.86 -11.23 -19.63
CA ILE A 55 11.90 -11.19 -18.62
C ILE A 55 11.41 -11.90 -17.35
N LEU A 56 10.18 -11.60 -16.89
CA LEU A 56 9.61 -12.20 -15.68
C LEU A 56 9.44 -13.72 -15.75
N GLN A 57 9.33 -14.27 -16.97
CA GLN A 57 9.33 -15.73 -17.16
C GLN A 57 10.69 -16.38 -16.92
N GLN A 58 11.78 -15.60 -16.90
CA GLN A 58 13.14 -16.15 -16.84
C GLN A 58 13.85 -15.94 -15.51
N ASP A 59 13.44 -14.92 -14.74
CA ASP A 59 14.14 -14.50 -13.53
C ASP A 59 13.14 -14.42 -12.35
N PRO A 60 12.88 -15.55 -11.70
CA PRO A 60 11.83 -15.62 -10.66
C PRO A 60 12.21 -14.93 -9.36
N ASP A 61 13.51 -14.70 -9.07
CA ASP A 61 14.00 -14.27 -7.76
C ASP A 61 14.36 -12.77 -7.68
N ASP A 62 14.14 -12.01 -8.74
CA ASP A 62 14.37 -10.57 -8.78
C ASP A 62 13.10 -9.79 -8.50
N ASP A 63 13.14 -8.85 -7.56
CA ASP A 63 12.02 -7.97 -7.19
C ASP A 63 12.05 -6.61 -7.92
N GLN A 64 13.21 -6.17 -8.42
CA GLN A 64 13.39 -4.83 -8.98
C GLN A 64 12.73 -4.69 -10.35
N ILE A 65 12.87 -5.68 -11.21
CA ILE A 65 12.26 -5.67 -12.55
C ILE A 65 10.72 -5.75 -12.46
N PRO A 66 10.12 -6.65 -11.67
CA PRO A 66 8.68 -6.63 -11.41
C PRO A 66 8.20 -5.30 -10.83
N MET A 67 8.97 -4.68 -9.92
CA MET A 67 8.63 -3.38 -9.35
C MET A 67 8.64 -2.28 -10.42
N LEU A 68 9.65 -2.23 -11.29
CA LEU A 68 9.69 -1.29 -12.42
C LEU A 68 8.52 -1.52 -13.38
N TYR A 69 8.18 -2.77 -13.65
CA TYR A 69 7.02 -3.11 -14.49
C TYR A 69 5.70 -2.62 -13.89
N SER A 70 5.50 -2.85 -12.60
CA SER A 70 4.32 -2.36 -11.90
C SER A 70 4.19 -0.85 -11.96
N GLN A 71 5.29 -0.12 -11.74
CA GLN A 71 5.34 1.34 -11.87
C GLN A 71 5.00 1.80 -13.30
N TYR A 72 5.49 1.09 -14.31
CA TYR A 72 5.15 1.38 -15.71
C TYR A 72 3.66 1.17 -15.99
N LEU A 73 3.09 0.06 -15.54
CA LEU A 73 1.64 -0.21 -15.68
C LEU A 73 0.81 0.88 -14.99
N TRP A 74 1.23 1.35 -13.82
CA TRP A 74 0.56 2.44 -13.11
C TRP A 74 0.62 3.75 -13.89
N ALA A 75 1.77 4.10 -14.43
CA ALA A 75 1.93 5.29 -15.27
C ALA A 75 1.04 5.24 -16.53
N LYS A 76 0.70 4.03 -16.99
CA LYS A 76 -0.23 3.79 -18.11
C LYS A 76 -1.70 3.64 -17.66
N ASN A 77 -2.01 3.91 -16.41
CA ASN A 77 -3.34 3.73 -15.82
C ASN A 77 -3.88 2.28 -15.91
N MET A 78 -2.97 1.30 -15.88
CA MET A 78 -3.27 -0.13 -15.94
C MET A 78 -3.08 -0.79 -14.56
N LYS A 79 -3.71 -0.20 -13.52
CA LYS A 79 -3.48 -0.61 -12.12
C LYS A 79 -3.86 -2.07 -11.87
N GLU A 80 -4.96 -2.54 -12.42
CA GLU A 80 -5.40 -3.93 -12.27
C GLU A 80 -4.40 -4.93 -12.86
N ALA A 81 -3.80 -4.60 -13.99
CA ALA A 81 -2.79 -5.45 -14.61
C ALA A 81 -1.51 -5.53 -13.76
N SER A 82 -1.26 -4.56 -12.89
CA SER A 82 -0.11 -4.59 -11.99
C SER A 82 -0.27 -5.51 -10.78
N ILE A 83 -1.49 -5.91 -10.42
CA ILE A 83 -1.76 -6.71 -9.20
C ILE A 83 -0.91 -7.99 -9.16
N PRO A 84 -0.96 -8.90 -10.15
CA PRO A 84 -0.18 -10.15 -10.09
C PRO A 84 1.33 -9.89 -10.07
N VAL A 85 1.79 -8.79 -10.66
CA VAL A 85 3.19 -8.40 -10.65
C VAL A 85 3.61 -7.90 -9.27
N LEU A 86 2.78 -7.07 -8.63
CA LEU A 86 3.01 -6.58 -7.26
C LEU A 86 2.94 -7.70 -6.22
N GLU A 87 2.00 -8.64 -6.38
CA GLU A 87 1.92 -9.83 -5.53
C GLU A 87 3.22 -10.63 -5.58
N ARG A 88 3.81 -10.77 -6.76
CA ARG A 88 5.13 -11.40 -6.92
C ARG A 88 6.22 -10.60 -6.20
N VAL A 89 6.23 -9.26 -6.30
CA VAL A 89 7.20 -8.42 -5.58
C VAL A 89 7.15 -8.69 -4.08
N VAL A 90 5.95 -8.68 -3.48
CA VAL A 90 5.80 -8.90 -2.03
C VAL A 90 6.02 -10.36 -1.59
N GLN A 91 5.99 -11.32 -2.53
CA GLN A 91 6.41 -12.70 -2.27
C GLN A 91 7.93 -12.81 -2.20
N ILE A 92 8.66 -12.11 -3.07
CA ILE A 92 10.12 -12.10 -3.12
C ILE A 92 10.69 -11.25 -1.97
N ASP A 93 10.17 -10.05 -1.80
CA ASP A 93 10.51 -9.12 -0.72
C ASP A 93 9.27 -8.74 0.10
N PRO A 94 8.96 -9.47 1.18
CA PRO A 94 7.82 -9.16 2.05
C PRO A 94 7.89 -7.77 2.70
N ALA A 95 9.08 -7.18 2.81
CA ALA A 95 9.28 -5.85 3.37
C ALA A 95 9.17 -4.72 2.33
N ASN A 96 8.87 -5.04 1.08
CA ASN A 96 8.68 -4.03 0.04
C ASN A 96 7.40 -3.22 0.29
N LYS A 97 7.56 -2.18 1.11
CA LYS A 97 6.47 -1.27 1.50
C LYS A 97 5.78 -0.64 0.27
N ALA A 98 6.56 -0.24 -0.75
CA ALA A 98 6.02 0.43 -1.92
C ALA A 98 5.06 -0.47 -2.72
N ALA A 99 5.46 -1.72 -2.98
CA ALA A 99 4.60 -2.68 -3.67
C ALA A 99 3.32 -2.96 -2.88
N ARG A 100 3.45 -3.10 -1.55
CA ARG A 100 2.32 -3.36 -0.67
C ARG A 100 1.33 -2.20 -0.62
N LEU A 101 1.83 -0.95 -0.59
CA LEU A 101 0.98 0.25 -0.66
C LEU A 101 0.25 0.37 -2.01
N MET A 102 0.90 0.00 -3.11
CA MET A 102 0.26 -0.03 -4.42
C MET A 102 -0.89 -1.06 -4.48
N LEU A 103 -0.68 -2.27 -3.95
CA LEU A 103 -1.75 -3.27 -3.81
C LEU A 103 -2.90 -2.75 -2.95
N LEU A 104 -2.56 -2.15 -1.81
CA LEU A 104 -3.53 -1.59 -0.87
C LEU A 104 -4.37 -0.49 -1.51
N GLU A 105 -3.77 0.41 -2.30
CA GLU A 105 -4.51 1.45 -3.00
C GLU A 105 -5.58 0.87 -3.93
N VAL A 106 -5.26 -0.20 -4.67
CA VAL A 106 -6.24 -0.86 -5.55
C VAL A 106 -7.37 -1.49 -4.75
N ALA A 107 -7.05 -2.18 -3.64
CA ALA A 107 -8.06 -2.80 -2.79
C ALA A 107 -9.00 -1.75 -2.15
N VAL A 108 -8.44 -0.64 -1.66
CA VAL A 108 -9.20 0.47 -1.07
C VAL A 108 -10.12 1.14 -2.10
N GLN A 109 -9.63 1.40 -3.32
CA GLN A 109 -10.44 1.98 -4.40
C GLN A 109 -11.64 1.09 -4.78
N LYS A 110 -11.52 -0.22 -4.60
CA LYS A 110 -12.58 -1.20 -4.84
C LYS A 110 -13.48 -1.45 -3.63
N ASN A 111 -13.18 -0.85 -2.48
CA ASN A 111 -13.79 -1.16 -1.19
C ASN A 111 -13.71 -2.66 -0.83
N ASP A 112 -12.65 -3.32 -1.28
CA ASP A 112 -12.41 -4.75 -1.00
C ASP A 112 -11.66 -4.89 0.33
N PHE A 113 -12.40 -4.82 1.43
CA PHE A 113 -11.84 -4.86 2.78
C PHE A 113 -11.26 -6.22 3.16
N GLU A 114 -11.69 -7.31 2.51
CA GLU A 114 -11.02 -8.61 2.64
C GLU A 114 -9.60 -8.58 2.09
N GLN A 115 -9.40 -7.98 0.92
CA GLN A 115 -8.06 -7.80 0.35
C GLN A 115 -7.24 -6.81 1.17
N VAL A 116 -7.85 -5.72 1.68
CA VAL A 116 -7.16 -4.80 2.60
C VAL A 116 -6.58 -5.57 3.79
N ILE A 117 -7.35 -6.44 4.44
CA ILE A 117 -6.88 -7.26 5.56
C ILE A 117 -5.73 -8.18 5.11
N LYS A 118 -5.89 -8.93 4.02
CA LYS A 118 -4.87 -9.84 3.49
C LYS A 118 -3.55 -9.16 3.13
N ILE A 119 -3.61 -7.91 2.67
CA ILE A 119 -2.43 -7.12 2.34
C ILE A 119 -1.77 -6.57 3.60
N CYS A 120 -2.56 -6.08 4.55
CA CYS A 120 -2.05 -5.37 5.72
C CYS A 120 -1.58 -6.30 6.84
N GLU A 121 -2.21 -7.46 7.08
CA GLU A 121 -1.75 -8.42 8.11
C GLU A 121 -0.26 -8.78 7.96
N PRO A 122 0.22 -9.28 6.81
CA PRO A 122 1.66 -9.50 6.64
C PRO A 122 2.47 -8.19 6.55
N GLY A 123 1.85 -7.07 6.20
CA GLY A 123 2.50 -5.76 6.15
C GLY A 123 2.94 -5.27 7.53
N VAL A 124 2.09 -5.38 8.53
CA VAL A 124 2.41 -4.98 9.91
C VAL A 124 3.47 -5.88 10.57
N GLU A 125 3.66 -7.10 10.07
CA GLU A 125 4.72 -7.99 10.55
C GLU A 125 6.05 -7.72 9.85
N ALA A 126 6.02 -7.46 8.54
CA ALA A 126 7.23 -7.23 7.75
C ALA A 126 7.83 -5.82 7.93
N THR A 127 6.97 -4.83 8.22
CA THR A 127 7.35 -3.40 8.39
C THR A 127 6.62 -2.79 9.61
N PRO A 128 7.00 -3.16 10.84
CA PRO A 128 6.30 -2.74 12.06
C PRO A 128 6.25 -1.23 12.29
N GLU A 129 7.17 -0.47 11.69
CA GLU A 129 7.22 1.00 11.75
C GLU A 129 6.25 1.68 10.79
N ALA A 130 5.68 0.93 9.82
CA ALA A 130 4.77 1.48 8.81
C ALA A 130 3.34 1.55 9.34
N LEU A 131 3.02 2.62 10.08
CA LEU A 131 1.72 2.83 10.72
C LEU A 131 0.54 2.83 9.73
N GLU A 132 0.79 3.06 8.45
CA GLU A 132 -0.23 3.02 7.40
C GLU A 132 -0.91 1.65 7.32
N PHE A 133 -0.14 0.56 7.45
CA PHE A 133 -0.73 -0.79 7.39
C PHE A 133 -1.62 -1.09 8.60
N TYR A 134 -1.25 -0.60 9.79
CA TYR A 134 -2.10 -0.70 10.97
C TYR A 134 -3.42 0.06 10.81
N PHE A 135 -3.34 1.28 10.25
CA PHE A 135 -4.51 2.12 10.02
C PHE A 135 -5.52 1.44 9.07
N TYR A 136 -5.06 0.99 7.91
CA TYR A 136 -5.94 0.31 6.97
C TYR A 136 -6.42 -1.05 7.46
N LEU A 137 -5.60 -1.76 8.27
CA LEU A 137 -6.01 -3.00 8.90
C LEU A 137 -7.12 -2.77 9.94
N ALA A 138 -7.01 -1.70 10.74
CA ALA A 138 -8.07 -1.30 11.67
C ALA A 138 -9.39 -0.98 10.93
N ILE A 139 -9.31 -0.28 9.79
CA ILE A 139 -10.49 -0.04 8.93
C ILE A 139 -11.05 -1.37 8.40
N GLY A 140 -10.22 -2.25 7.87
CA GLY A 140 -10.64 -3.56 7.37
C GLY A 140 -11.34 -4.40 8.43
N TYR A 141 -10.76 -4.50 9.62
CA TYR A 141 -11.39 -5.20 10.75
C TYR A 141 -12.69 -4.52 11.20
N SER A 142 -12.74 -3.17 11.19
CA SER A 142 -13.95 -2.44 11.54
C SER A 142 -15.11 -2.72 10.58
N GLN A 143 -14.83 -2.81 9.28
CA GLN A 143 -15.82 -3.18 8.25
C GLN A 143 -16.28 -4.64 8.37
N ALA A 144 -15.39 -5.50 8.85
CA ALA A 144 -15.70 -6.90 9.15
C ALA A 144 -16.34 -7.11 10.55
N GLU A 145 -16.66 -6.03 11.27
CA GLU A 145 -17.20 -6.02 12.63
C GLU A 145 -16.34 -6.77 13.68
N ARG A 146 -15.04 -6.91 13.41
CA ARG A 146 -14.04 -7.58 14.24
C ARG A 146 -13.51 -6.63 15.31
N ASN A 147 -14.37 -6.19 16.23
CA ASN A 147 -14.09 -5.10 17.17
C ASN A 147 -12.90 -5.34 18.10
N ASP A 148 -12.66 -6.57 18.55
CA ASP A 148 -11.53 -6.89 19.42
C ASP A 148 -10.20 -6.80 18.67
N GLU A 149 -10.18 -7.22 17.42
CA GLU A 149 -9.01 -7.08 16.55
C GLU A 149 -8.73 -5.62 16.18
N VAL A 150 -9.77 -4.78 16.01
CA VAL A 150 -9.57 -3.32 15.85
C VAL A 150 -8.83 -2.74 17.05
N LEU A 151 -9.29 -3.04 18.27
CA LEU A 151 -8.63 -2.54 19.48
C LEU A 151 -7.19 -3.03 19.59
N ALA A 152 -6.97 -4.32 19.34
CA ALA A 152 -5.63 -4.94 19.41
C ALA A 152 -4.66 -4.31 18.40
N ILE A 153 -5.10 -4.09 17.16
CA ILE A 153 -4.22 -3.52 16.12
C ILE A 153 -3.93 -2.04 16.36
N CYS A 154 -4.90 -1.26 16.84
CA CYS A 154 -4.68 0.13 17.23
C CYS A 154 -3.69 0.23 18.39
N GLN A 155 -3.82 -0.60 19.43
CA GLN A 155 -2.87 -0.66 20.55
C GLN A 155 -1.47 -1.05 20.07
N LYS A 156 -1.35 -2.02 19.17
CA LYS A 156 -0.08 -2.43 18.57
C LYS A 156 0.55 -1.29 17.77
N ALA A 157 -0.25 -0.54 17.00
CA ALA A 157 0.21 0.65 16.27
C ALA A 157 0.78 1.72 17.22
N LEU A 158 0.05 2.04 18.29
CA LEU A 158 0.48 3.03 19.28
C LEU A 158 1.75 2.60 20.02
N ALA A 159 1.93 1.30 20.28
CA ALA A 159 3.15 0.74 20.88
C ALA A 159 4.36 0.80 19.95
N ASN A 160 4.17 0.73 18.63
CA ASN A 160 5.22 0.87 17.63
C ASN A 160 5.48 2.32 17.19
N ALA A 161 4.67 3.27 17.68
CA ALA A 161 4.85 4.67 17.36
C ALA A 161 6.16 5.22 17.95
N THR A 162 6.84 6.06 17.19
CA THR A 162 8.07 6.74 17.56
C THR A 162 7.83 8.25 17.74
N ASN A 163 8.84 8.97 18.22
CA ASN A 163 8.78 10.44 18.32
C ASN A 163 8.63 11.13 16.94
N GLU A 164 8.92 10.43 15.85
CA GLU A 164 8.77 10.90 14.48
C GLU A 164 7.36 10.60 13.91
N SER A 165 6.56 9.80 14.62
CA SER A 165 5.20 9.49 14.21
C SER A 165 4.33 10.74 14.19
N LYS A 166 3.56 10.90 13.11
CA LYS A 166 2.67 12.05 12.95
C LYS A 166 1.56 12.01 14.00
N LYS A 167 1.39 13.10 14.73
CA LYS A 167 0.38 13.22 15.78
C LYS A 167 -1.04 12.98 15.26
N GLU A 168 -1.31 13.40 14.03
CA GLU A 168 -2.60 13.18 13.36
C GLU A 168 -2.91 11.70 13.24
N VAL A 169 -1.94 10.88 12.85
CA VAL A 169 -2.11 9.42 12.72
C VAL A 169 -2.36 8.77 14.09
N LEU A 170 -1.66 9.22 15.14
CA LEU A 170 -1.90 8.73 16.50
C LEU A 170 -3.30 9.10 16.99
N SER A 171 -3.74 10.32 16.69
CA SER A 171 -5.10 10.79 16.97
C SER A 171 -6.15 9.91 16.30
N ASP A 172 -5.93 9.50 15.04
CA ASP A 172 -6.87 8.66 14.31
C ASP A 172 -7.01 7.28 14.96
N PHE A 173 -5.92 6.65 15.43
CA PHE A 173 -6.01 5.39 16.17
C PHE A 173 -6.83 5.53 17.45
N TYR A 174 -6.63 6.58 18.23
CA TYR A 174 -7.44 6.82 19.43
C TYR A 174 -8.91 7.08 19.10
N SER A 175 -9.20 7.80 18.00
CA SER A 175 -10.57 8.02 17.53
C SER A 175 -11.26 6.70 17.16
N ILE A 176 -10.58 5.82 16.40
CA ILE A 176 -11.07 4.50 16.05
C ILE A 176 -11.34 3.65 17.29
N MET A 177 -10.43 3.68 18.28
CA MET A 177 -10.64 2.98 19.56
C MET A 177 -11.86 3.52 20.30
N GLY A 178 -12.08 4.84 20.32
CA GLY A 178 -13.25 5.48 20.89
C GLY A 178 -14.55 4.96 20.29
N ASP A 179 -14.62 4.89 18.96
CA ASP A 179 -15.78 4.36 18.23
C ASP A 179 -16.07 2.90 18.60
N VAL A 180 -15.02 2.08 18.69
CA VAL A 180 -15.16 0.66 19.04
C VAL A 180 -15.57 0.48 20.50
N TYR A 181 -14.96 1.21 21.44
CA TYR A 181 -15.38 1.14 22.84
C TYR A 181 -16.83 1.57 23.02
N HIS A 182 -17.26 2.63 22.31
CA HIS A 182 -18.67 3.03 22.34
C HIS A 182 -19.60 1.92 21.82
N LYS A 183 -19.27 1.28 20.68
CA LYS A 183 -20.03 0.12 20.15
C LYS A 183 -20.12 -1.03 21.15
N LYS A 184 -19.10 -1.21 21.99
CA LYS A 184 -19.05 -2.24 23.04
C LYS A 184 -19.72 -1.79 24.35
N ALA A 185 -20.35 -0.61 24.39
CA ALA A 185 -20.94 0.01 25.57
C ALA A 185 -19.92 0.26 26.72
N MET A 186 -18.67 0.43 26.39
CA MET A 186 -17.57 0.77 27.31
C MET A 186 -17.34 2.28 27.31
N MET A 187 -18.28 3.01 27.93
CA MET A 187 -18.38 4.47 27.77
C MET A 187 -17.19 5.23 28.36
N THR A 188 -16.68 4.79 29.48
CA THR A 188 -15.51 5.43 30.12
C THR A 188 -14.28 5.32 29.21
N GLU A 189 -14.03 4.14 28.68
CA GLU A 189 -12.92 3.88 27.74
C GLU A 189 -13.11 4.64 26.43
N ALA A 190 -14.34 4.74 25.93
CA ALA A 190 -14.65 5.50 24.72
C ALA A 190 -14.30 6.99 24.88
N TYR A 191 -14.74 7.62 25.99
CA TYR A 191 -14.46 9.03 26.23
C TYR A 191 -12.97 9.29 26.47
N ASN A 192 -12.29 8.43 27.24
CA ASN A 192 -10.84 8.54 27.43
C ASN A 192 -10.08 8.42 26.11
N ALA A 193 -10.55 7.59 25.19
CA ALA A 193 -9.94 7.45 23.86
C ALA A 193 -10.17 8.72 23.02
N TYR A 194 -11.38 9.29 22.99
CA TYR A 194 -11.63 10.56 22.29
C TYR A 194 -10.83 11.73 22.89
N ASP A 195 -10.74 11.83 24.23
CA ASP A 195 -9.90 12.82 24.88
C ASP A 195 -8.43 12.68 24.43
N SER A 196 -7.94 11.44 24.40
CA SER A 196 -6.58 11.16 23.89
C SER A 196 -6.41 11.56 22.43
N ALA A 197 -7.41 11.28 21.58
CA ALA A 197 -7.39 11.69 20.17
C ALA A 197 -7.25 13.21 20.05
N LEU A 198 -8.02 13.97 20.83
CA LEU A 198 -8.02 15.43 20.79
C LEU A 198 -6.77 16.06 21.42
N VAL A 199 -6.10 15.35 22.34
CA VAL A 199 -4.76 15.75 22.84
C VAL A 199 -3.72 15.68 21.73
N TYR A 200 -3.75 14.63 20.90
CA TYR A 200 -2.83 14.50 19.77
C TYR A 200 -3.17 15.43 18.61
N ASN A 201 -4.45 15.55 18.28
CA ASN A 201 -4.95 16.44 17.23
C ASN A 201 -6.28 17.10 17.64
N PRO A 202 -6.27 18.32 18.17
CA PRO A 202 -7.48 19.05 18.57
C PRO A 202 -8.47 19.31 17.44
N SER A 203 -8.03 19.17 16.18
CA SER A 203 -8.84 19.38 14.98
C SER A 203 -9.26 18.06 14.32
N ASN A 204 -9.16 16.92 15.01
CA ASN A 204 -9.65 15.65 14.48
C ASN A 204 -11.17 15.66 14.36
N ILE A 205 -11.66 15.87 13.14
CA ILE A 205 -13.09 16.02 12.85
C ILE A 205 -13.86 14.75 13.22
N GLY A 206 -13.28 13.57 12.97
CA GLY A 206 -13.90 12.29 13.32
C GLY A 206 -14.15 12.17 14.81
N ALA A 207 -13.10 12.40 15.61
CA ALA A 207 -13.20 12.36 17.06
C ALA A 207 -14.20 13.41 17.59
N LEU A 208 -14.11 14.66 17.11
CA LEU A 208 -15.01 15.74 17.53
C LEU A 208 -16.48 15.41 17.24
N ASN A 209 -16.78 14.97 16.03
CA ASN A 209 -18.15 14.66 15.60
C ASN A 209 -18.74 13.49 16.39
N ASN A 210 -18.01 12.41 16.50
CA ASN A 210 -18.50 11.20 17.17
C ASN A 210 -18.61 11.41 18.68
N TYR A 211 -17.63 12.05 19.29
CA TYR A 211 -17.65 12.36 20.73
C TYR A 211 -18.82 13.29 21.07
N ALA A 212 -19.00 14.39 20.33
CA ALA A 212 -20.11 15.32 20.55
C ALA A 212 -21.49 14.63 20.33
N TYR A 213 -21.60 13.80 19.30
CA TYR A 213 -22.80 13.04 19.03
C TYR A 213 -23.15 12.11 20.20
N TYR A 214 -22.21 11.30 20.66
CA TYR A 214 -22.47 10.35 21.75
C TYR A 214 -22.78 11.05 23.07
N LEU A 215 -22.09 12.15 23.41
CA LEU A 215 -22.42 12.98 24.58
C LEU A 215 -23.85 13.51 24.48
N SER A 216 -24.29 13.98 23.31
CA SER A 216 -25.62 14.52 23.11
C SER A 216 -26.72 13.45 23.27
N VAL A 217 -26.47 12.24 22.77
CA VAL A 217 -27.42 11.12 22.87
C VAL A 217 -27.54 10.64 24.32
N GLU A 218 -26.45 10.59 25.05
CA GLU A 218 -26.42 10.19 26.47
C GLU A 218 -26.89 11.30 27.43
N ARG A 219 -27.29 12.45 26.89
CA ARG A 219 -27.70 13.62 27.69
C ARG A 219 -26.63 14.08 28.68
N ARG A 220 -25.39 13.86 28.39
CA ARG A 220 -24.29 14.46 29.16
C ARG A 220 -24.14 15.91 28.72
N GLU A 221 -23.96 16.79 29.72
CA GLU A 221 -23.86 18.22 29.46
C GLU A 221 -22.71 18.53 28.53
N LEU A 222 -23.01 19.28 27.47
CA LEU A 222 -22.03 19.86 26.56
C LEU A 222 -21.63 21.23 27.07
N ASP A 223 -20.95 21.27 28.25
CA ASP A 223 -20.41 22.50 28.83
C ASP A 223 -19.08 22.88 28.17
#